data_6257978cae687e8f42b5a9b73df5ab58
#
_entry.id   6257978cae687e8f42b5a9b73df5ab58
#
_cell.length_a   1.000
_cell.length_b   1.000
_cell.length_c   1.000
_cell.angle_alpha   90.00
_cell.angle_beta   90.00
_cell.angle_gamma   90.00
#
_symmetry.space_group_name_H-M   'P 1'
#
loop_
_entity.id
_entity.type
_entity.pdbx_description
1 polymer ?
#
loop_
_entity_poly.entity_id
_entity_poly.type
_entity_poly.pdbx_seq_one_letter_code
_entity_poly.pdbx_strand_id
1 'polypeptide(L)'
;MKIRGGQDRSAKHRFRFISRQNRAKSHKAHTAEICYKPLLKVDNEGTSRILMPRERGITVEYALSRRSALGAAGAGAVLFTVASCSNERSDYAGEVKLEKYDNSTGSFEAATRDTPPKNVPKPIKPENADEKSVAGFYASLAYIAAAMQYMFATGDTGPYDDSALTEDEKHYVHNSSNEQILARMREGQNWYENPRVTISLNTAQPAMEGDTYTWEGKFSMEFGNYRVDRGQVNDLTERQKSNTEDMVFKGTYTNGRWSVETRSKTVASQSSTATP
;
A
#
# COMPACT_ATOMS: atom_id res chain seq x y z
N MET A 1 -67.50 46.04 -8.52
CA MET A 1 -66.77 46.18 -9.79
C MET A 1 -66.24 44.79 -10.18
N LYS A 2 -66.80 44.22 -11.27
CA LYS A 2 -66.51 42.89 -11.83
C LYS A 2 -65.20 42.93 -12.62
N ILE A 3 -64.45 41.86 -12.67
CA ILE A 3 -63.76 41.26 -13.83
C ILE A 3 -63.18 39.92 -13.33
N ARG A 4 -63.70 38.74 -13.64
CA ARG A 4 -63.51 37.77 -14.74
C ARG A 4 -62.01 37.65 -15.10
N GLY A 5 -61.33 36.56 -15.09
CA GLY A 5 -61.66 35.21 -15.52
C GLY A 5 -60.51 34.77 -16.42
N GLY A 6 -59.94 33.62 -16.27
CA GLY A 6 -58.91 33.12 -17.18
C GLY A 6 -58.38 31.73 -16.76
N GLN A 7 -59.14 30.71 -17.15
CA GLN A 7 -58.59 29.33 -17.26
C GLN A 7 -57.61 29.29 -18.41
N ASP A 8 -56.49 28.68 -18.25
CA ASP A 8 -55.87 28.05 -19.40
C ASP A 8 -55.27 26.67 -19.06
N ARG A 9 -55.32 25.87 -20.06
CA ARG A 9 -55.34 24.42 -20.07
C ARG A 9 -53.92 23.83 -20.17
N SER A 10 -53.73 22.78 -19.44
CA SER A 10 -53.18 21.48 -19.92
C SER A 10 -52.22 21.49 -21.12
N ALA A 11 -50.98 21.09 -20.87
CA ALA A 11 -50.20 20.38 -21.88
C ALA A 11 -49.40 19.25 -21.22
N LYS A 12 -49.97 18.04 -21.31
CA LYS A 12 -49.27 16.79 -21.04
C LYS A 12 -48.27 16.55 -22.17
N HIS A 13 -46.99 16.74 -21.96
CA HIS A 13 -45.96 16.21 -22.84
C HIS A 13 -45.47 14.86 -22.34
N ARG A 14 -46.00 13.82 -23.00
CA ARG A 14 -45.48 12.46 -22.96
C ARG A 14 -44.11 12.45 -23.69
N PHE A 15 -43.03 12.30 -22.98
CA PHE A 15 -41.76 11.90 -23.59
C PHE A 15 -41.72 10.39 -23.75
N ARG A 16 -41.86 9.94 -25.01
CA ARG A 16 -41.52 8.59 -25.44
C ARG A 16 -40.02 8.41 -25.46
N PHE A 17 -39.49 7.57 -24.58
CA PHE A 17 -38.14 7.05 -24.68
C PHE A 17 -38.03 6.07 -25.86
N ILE A 18 -37.39 6.48 -26.92
CA ILE A 18 -37.00 5.59 -28.02
C ILE A 18 -35.68 4.90 -27.61
N SER A 19 -35.81 3.63 -27.26
CA SER A 19 -34.67 2.73 -27.12
C SER A 19 -34.00 2.56 -28.49
N ARG A 20 -32.83 3.18 -28.70
CA ARG A 20 -31.92 2.81 -29.77
C ARG A 20 -30.86 1.89 -29.19
N GLN A 21 -30.98 0.60 -29.47
CA GLN A 21 -29.91 -0.37 -29.35
C GLN A 21 -28.78 0.01 -30.32
N ASN A 22 -27.71 0.61 -29.79
CA ASN A 22 -26.45 0.68 -30.53
C ASN A 22 -25.59 -0.52 -30.09
N ARG A 23 -25.54 -1.47 -31.02
CA ARG A 23 -24.62 -2.61 -31.06
C ARG A 23 -23.21 -2.06 -31.30
N ALA A 24 -22.48 -1.70 -30.22
CA ALA A 24 -21.06 -1.38 -30.32
C ALA A 24 -20.25 -2.69 -30.19
N LYS A 25 -19.49 -2.96 -31.26
CA LYS A 25 -18.55 -4.07 -31.36
C LYS A 25 -17.51 -3.98 -30.23
N SER A 26 -17.46 -5.04 -29.42
CA SER A 26 -16.47 -5.25 -28.39
C SER A 26 -15.07 -5.34 -29.02
N HIS A 27 -14.28 -4.28 -28.93
CA HIS A 27 -12.84 -4.41 -28.97
C HIS A 27 -12.41 -4.87 -27.58
N LYS A 28 -11.96 -6.12 -27.50
CA LYS A 28 -11.25 -6.64 -26.32
C LYS A 28 -9.96 -5.86 -26.14
N ALA A 29 -9.99 -4.80 -25.34
CA ALA A 29 -8.81 -4.28 -24.73
C ALA A 29 -8.43 -5.27 -23.60
N HIS A 30 -7.33 -5.99 -23.77
CA HIS A 30 -6.69 -6.71 -22.68
C HIS A 30 -6.12 -5.65 -21.70
N THR A 31 -6.95 -5.21 -20.79
CA THR A 31 -6.48 -4.49 -19.61
C THR A 31 -5.83 -5.55 -18.73
N ALA A 32 -4.51 -5.43 -18.54
CA ALA A 32 -3.80 -6.23 -17.54
C ALA A 32 -4.46 -5.95 -16.18
N GLU A 33 -5.19 -6.93 -15.66
CA GLU A 33 -5.68 -6.91 -14.28
C GLU A 33 -4.48 -6.94 -13.36
N ILE A 34 -4.07 -5.76 -12.90
CA ILE A 34 -3.07 -5.62 -11.84
C ILE A 34 -3.76 -6.11 -10.57
N CYS A 35 -3.39 -7.33 -10.15
CA CYS A 35 -3.91 -7.95 -8.94
C CYS A 35 -3.40 -7.26 -7.67
N TYR A 36 -3.98 -6.11 -7.32
CA TYR A 36 -4.07 -5.64 -5.96
C TYR A 36 -5.52 -5.87 -5.49
N LYS A 37 -5.87 -7.11 -5.30
CA LYS A 37 -7.03 -7.53 -4.51
C LYS A 37 -6.45 -8.31 -3.34
N PRO A 38 -6.37 -7.72 -2.15
CA PRO A 38 -7.55 -7.57 -1.31
C PRO A 38 -7.46 -6.45 -0.27
N LEU A 39 -7.64 -5.19 -0.58
CA LEU A 39 -7.68 -4.26 0.53
C LEU A 39 -9.04 -4.18 1.20
N LEU A 40 -10.15 -4.43 0.56
CA LEU A 40 -11.49 -4.49 1.22
C LEU A 40 -12.54 -4.79 0.14
N LYS A 41 -12.96 -6.03 0.02
CA LYS A 41 -14.19 -6.35 -0.72
C LYS A 41 -15.36 -6.44 0.27
N VAL A 42 -16.31 -5.54 0.14
CA VAL A 42 -17.57 -5.60 0.87
C VAL A 42 -18.51 -6.45 0.05
N ASP A 43 -19.00 -7.57 0.59
CA ASP A 43 -20.08 -8.35 -0.01
C ASP A 43 -21.44 -7.70 0.26
N ASN A 44 -22.48 -8.15 -0.48
CA ASN A 44 -23.83 -7.60 -0.38
C ASN A 44 -24.49 -7.76 1.00
N GLU A 45 -23.83 -8.40 1.95
CA GLU A 45 -24.32 -8.59 3.33
C GLU A 45 -23.69 -7.60 4.31
N GLY A 46 -22.90 -6.62 3.83
CA GLY A 46 -22.27 -5.60 4.68
C GLY A 46 -21.10 -6.13 5.52
N THR A 47 -20.62 -7.34 5.23
CA THR A 47 -19.48 -7.95 5.92
C THR A 47 -18.23 -7.72 5.09
N SER A 48 -17.27 -6.95 5.63
CA SER A 48 -15.96 -6.77 5.00
C SER A 48 -15.17 -8.08 5.06
N ARG A 49 -14.98 -8.75 3.93
CA ARG A 49 -14.14 -9.93 3.82
C ARG A 49 -12.88 -9.60 3.04
N ILE A 50 -11.73 -9.90 3.63
CA ILE A 50 -10.46 -9.96 2.92
C ILE A 50 -10.47 -11.25 2.11
N LEU A 51 -10.56 -11.16 0.77
CA LEU A 51 -10.51 -12.32 -0.10
C LEU A 51 -9.04 -12.65 -0.42
N MET A 52 -8.58 -13.79 0.10
CA MET A 52 -7.27 -14.36 -0.23
C MET A 52 -7.37 -15.39 -1.35
N PRO A 53 -6.38 -15.48 -2.26
CA PRO A 53 -6.29 -16.57 -3.20
C PRO A 53 -6.01 -17.90 -2.47
N ARG A 54 -6.58 -18.97 -2.97
CA ARG A 54 -6.48 -20.33 -2.41
C ARG A 54 -5.14 -20.94 -2.82
N GLU A 55 -4.20 -21.09 -1.89
CA GLU A 55 -2.93 -21.76 -2.13
C GLU A 55 -3.01 -23.29 -1.99
N ARG A 56 -2.36 -24.00 -2.95
CA ARG A 56 -1.96 -25.41 -2.80
C ARG A 56 -0.50 -25.42 -2.36
N GLY A 57 -0.22 -26.05 -1.22
CA GLY A 57 1.11 -26.06 -0.62
C GLY A 57 2.16 -26.83 -1.45
N ILE A 58 3.35 -26.27 -1.46
CA ILE A 58 4.60 -26.97 -1.78
C ILE A 58 5.62 -26.55 -0.72
N THR A 59 6.05 -27.52 0.08
CA THR A 59 7.16 -27.40 1.04
C THR A 59 8.48 -27.53 0.31
N VAL A 60 9.37 -26.55 0.45
CA VAL A 60 10.78 -26.66 0.02
C VAL A 60 11.69 -26.34 1.20
N GLU A 61 12.46 -27.35 1.61
CA GLU A 61 13.50 -27.24 2.64
C GLU A 61 14.76 -26.58 2.06
N TYR A 62 15.33 -25.61 2.76
CA TYR A 62 16.64 -25.05 2.45
C TYR A 62 17.65 -25.37 3.53
N ALA A 63 18.73 -26.02 3.10
CA ALA A 63 19.90 -26.32 3.94
C ALA A 63 20.84 -25.11 4.03
N LEU A 64 21.23 -24.76 5.25
CA LEU A 64 22.19 -23.71 5.58
C LEU A 64 23.63 -24.23 5.42
N SER A 65 24.46 -23.58 4.64
CA SER A 65 25.90 -23.79 4.60
C SER A 65 26.64 -22.60 5.19
N ARG A 66 27.32 -22.82 6.32
CA ARG A 66 28.30 -21.89 6.91
C ARG A 66 29.68 -22.14 6.30
N ARG A 67 30.36 -21.11 5.82
CA ARG A 67 31.82 -21.11 5.74
C ARG A 67 32.39 -19.73 6.03
N SER A 68 33.16 -19.71 7.13
CA SER A 68 34.05 -18.65 7.55
C SER A 68 35.38 -18.70 6.75
N ALA A 69 36.00 -17.56 6.45
CA ALA A 69 37.44 -17.50 6.18
C ALA A 69 38.01 -16.15 6.65
N LEU A 70 38.93 -16.25 7.58
CA LEU A 70 39.84 -15.21 8.08
C LEU A 70 41.08 -15.11 7.14
N GLY A 71 41.67 -13.92 7.04
CA GLY A 71 43.01 -13.74 6.43
C GLY A 71 43.48 -12.30 6.31
N ALA A 72 44.22 -11.84 7.30
CA ALA A 72 45.58 -11.29 7.34
C ALA A 72 45.95 -9.93 6.71
N ALA A 73 46.64 -9.20 7.52
CA ALA A 73 47.18 -7.85 7.52
C ALA A 73 48.19 -7.49 6.38
N GLY A 74 48.22 -6.21 6.03
CA GLY A 74 49.29 -5.59 5.24
C GLY A 74 49.25 -4.06 5.41
N ALA A 75 50.28 -3.51 6.10
CA ALA A 75 50.44 -2.08 6.33
C ALA A 75 50.91 -1.36 5.07
N GLY A 76 50.23 -0.29 4.67
CA GLY A 76 50.65 0.64 3.64
C GLY A 76 49.99 1.99 3.86
N ALA A 77 50.72 2.96 4.43
CA ALA A 77 50.26 4.32 4.61
C ALA A 77 50.20 5.03 3.25
N VAL A 78 49.00 5.29 2.78
CA VAL A 78 48.71 6.19 1.67
C VAL A 78 47.85 7.32 2.22
N LEU A 79 48.34 8.54 2.14
CA LEU A 79 47.58 9.76 2.45
C LEU A 79 46.41 9.88 1.48
N PHE A 80 45.25 9.45 1.91
CA PHE A 80 43.96 9.72 1.19
C PHE A 80 43.44 11.08 1.63
N THR A 81 43.37 11.98 0.67
CA THR A 81 42.49 13.12 0.71
C THR A 81 41.08 12.59 1.06
N VAL A 82 40.57 12.97 2.21
CA VAL A 82 39.16 12.68 2.63
C VAL A 82 38.22 13.39 1.65
N ALA A 83 37.93 12.73 0.53
CA ALA A 83 36.63 12.88 -0.07
C ALA A 83 35.67 12.41 1.02
N SER A 84 34.77 13.28 1.46
CA SER A 84 33.66 12.99 2.34
C SER A 84 32.77 11.92 1.66
N CYS A 85 33.17 10.66 1.78
CA CYS A 85 32.30 9.55 1.48
C CYS A 85 31.27 9.54 2.60
N SER A 86 30.07 10.05 2.34
CA SER A 86 28.89 9.65 3.07
C SER A 86 28.98 8.13 3.25
N ASN A 87 28.89 7.64 4.49
CA ASN A 87 28.78 6.21 4.79
C ASN A 87 27.43 5.72 4.20
N GLU A 88 27.37 5.52 2.89
CA GLU A 88 26.23 4.89 2.28
C GLU A 88 26.14 3.47 2.84
N ARG A 89 25.01 3.18 3.45
CA ARG A 89 24.69 1.83 3.90
C ARG A 89 24.84 0.87 2.71
N SER A 90 25.69 -0.11 2.83
CA SER A 90 25.95 -1.09 1.78
C SER A 90 24.97 -2.27 1.78
N ASP A 91 24.22 -2.46 2.88
CA ASP A 91 23.29 -3.56 3.06
C ASP A 91 21.93 -3.04 3.51
N TYR A 92 20.95 -3.18 2.62
CA TYR A 92 19.54 -2.80 2.84
C TYR A 92 18.61 -4.02 2.96
N ALA A 93 19.15 -5.25 2.98
CA ALA A 93 18.33 -6.45 3.15
C ALA A 93 17.56 -6.44 4.48
N GLY A 94 16.41 -7.05 4.47
CA GLY A 94 15.53 -7.16 5.64
C GLY A 94 14.46 -6.06 5.71
N GLU A 95 13.90 -5.87 6.88
CA GLU A 95 12.80 -4.94 7.12
C GLU A 95 13.22 -3.49 6.90
N VAL A 96 12.47 -2.77 6.06
CA VAL A 96 12.66 -1.32 5.90
C VAL A 96 12.14 -0.60 7.15
N LYS A 97 12.89 0.41 7.61
CA LYS A 97 12.54 1.13 8.85
C LYS A 97 12.52 2.63 8.60
N LEU A 98 11.41 3.25 8.96
CA LEU A 98 11.31 4.70 9.08
C LEU A 98 11.87 5.13 10.44
N GLU A 99 12.73 6.15 10.45
CA GLU A 99 13.42 6.61 11.67
C GLU A 99 12.64 7.69 12.41
N LYS A 100 11.88 8.53 11.69
CA LYS A 100 11.27 9.73 12.27
C LYS A 100 9.76 9.70 12.23
N TYR A 101 9.14 10.03 13.38
CA TYR A 101 7.71 10.18 13.55
C TYR A 101 7.40 11.46 14.31
N ASP A 102 6.30 12.10 13.97
CA ASP A 102 5.75 13.19 14.74
C ASP A 102 4.89 12.64 15.90
N ASN A 103 5.31 12.90 17.11
CA ASN A 103 4.65 12.51 18.36
C ASN A 103 4.08 13.74 19.11
N SER A 104 3.90 14.87 18.43
CA SER A 104 3.45 16.14 19.05
C SER A 104 2.05 16.07 19.64
N THR A 105 1.23 15.09 19.21
CA THR A 105 -0.13 14.88 19.73
C THR A 105 -0.17 14.24 21.11
N GLY A 106 0.95 13.74 21.63
CA GLY A 106 1.04 13.12 22.95
C GLY A 106 1.57 11.69 22.93
N SER A 107 1.51 11.02 24.08
CA SER A 107 1.91 9.62 24.20
C SER A 107 0.92 8.70 23.47
N PHE A 108 1.43 7.75 22.69
CA PHE A 108 0.61 6.76 22.02
C PHE A 108 -0.18 5.91 23.02
N GLU A 109 -1.48 5.76 22.78
CA GLU A 109 -2.36 4.85 23.50
C GLU A 109 -2.85 3.78 22.51
N ALA A 110 -2.58 2.50 22.81
CA ALA A 110 -3.00 1.39 21.99
C ALA A 110 -4.53 1.25 21.97
N ALA A 111 -5.07 0.74 20.87
CA ALA A 111 -6.49 0.41 20.79
C ALA A 111 -6.88 -0.67 21.79
N THR A 112 -8.10 -0.55 22.31
CA THR A 112 -8.76 -1.59 23.10
C THR A 112 -10.05 -2.04 22.39
N ARG A 113 -10.77 -3.00 22.97
CA ARG A 113 -12.07 -3.42 22.43
C ARG A 113 -13.13 -2.31 22.54
N ASP A 114 -12.91 -1.33 23.43
CA ASP A 114 -13.86 -0.27 23.73
C ASP A 114 -13.43 1.10 23.22
N THR A 115 -12.14 1.28 22.95
CA THR A 115 -11.59 2.59 22.55
C THR A 115 -10.64 2.47 21.36
N PRO A 116 -10.73 3.39 20.36
CA PRO A 116 -9.77 3.45 19.27
C PRO A 116 -8.38 3.87 19.77
N PRO A 117 -7.32 3.64 18.96
CA PRO A 117 -5.98 4.11 19.31
C PRO A 117 -5.96 5.64 19.33
N LYS A 118 -5.11 6.22 20.20
CA LYS A 118 -4.93 7.67 20.29
C LYS A 118 -3.47 8.04 20.12
N ASN A 119 -3.25 9.28 19.66
CA ASN A 119 -1.91 9.84 19.50
C ASN A 119 -0.98 8.90 18.68
N VAL A 120 -1.54 8.29 17.63
CA VAL A 120 -0.76 7.41 16.75
C VAL A 120 0.38 8.22 16.13
N PRO A 121 1.65 7.78 16.25
CA PRO A 121 2.79 8.49 15.68
C PRO A 121 2.63 8.69 14.18
N LYS A 122 2.66 9.95 13.72
CA LYS A 122 2.53 10.28 12.30
C LYS A 122 3.88 10.13 11.61
N PRO A 123 3.99 9.36 10.52
CA PRO A 123 5.27 9.21 9.81
C PRO A 123 5.70 10.55 9.20
N ILE A 124 6.99 10.87 9.35
CA ILE A 124 7.63 12.02 8.72
C ILE A 124 8.40 11.52 7.50
N LYS A 125 8.09 12.08 6.31
CA LYS A 125 8.80 11.75 5.08
C LYS A 125 10.29 12.08 5.24
N PRO A 126 11.21 11.10 4.98
CA PRO A 126 12.64 11.36 5.05
C PRO A 126 13.07 12.40 4.02
N GLU A 127 14.01 13.26 4.38
CA GLU A 127 14.53 14.32 3.49
C GLU A 127 15.15 13.75 2.21
N ASN A 128 15.81 12.58 2.32
CA ASN A 128 16.42 11.88 1.20
C ASN A 128 15.46 10.99 0.40
N ALA A 129 14.16 10.89 0.78
CA ALA A 129 13.20 10.02 0.10
C ALA A 129 13.01 10.36 -1.38
N ASP A 130 13.30 11.61 -1.77
CA ASP A 130 13.21 12.06 -3.16
C ASP A 130 14.60 12.12 -3.85
N GLU A 131 15.67 11.60 -3.24
CA GLU A 131 16.99 11.54 -3.88
C GLU A 131 17.10 10.36 -4.84
N LYS A 132 17.77 10.58 -5.99
CA LYS A 132 18.13 9.52 -6.94
C LYS A 132 19.30 8.70 -6.43
N SER A 133 19.03 7.87 -5.43
CA SER A 133 20.02 6.97 -4.82
C SER A 133 19.34 5.72 -4.29
N VAL A 134 20.12 4.68 -3.98
CA VAL A 134 19.60 3.46 -3.33
C VAL A 134 19.04 3.82 -1.95
N ALA A 135 19.70 4.71 -1.21
CA ALA A 135 19.23 5.21 0.08
C ALA A 135 17.88 5.94 -0.05
N GLY A 136 17.72 6.77 -1.10
CA GLY A 136 16.47 7.48 -1.37
C GLY A 136 15.32 6.53 -1.71
N PHE A 137 15.57 5.54 -2.56
CA PHE A 137 14.56 4.53 -2.89
C PHE A 137 14.17 3.70 -1.66
N TYR A 138 15.14 3.27 -0.84
CA TYR A 138 14.89 2.61 0.45
C TYR A 138 14.03 3.49 1.38
N ALA A 139 14.38 4.77 1.51
CA ALA A 139 13.66 5.73 2.34
C ALA A 139 12.21 5.92 1.87
N SER A 140 11.98 5.93 0.55
CA SER A 140 10.63 5.96 -0.04
C SER A 140 9.82 4.71 0.31
N LEU A 141 10.42 3.50 0.25
CA LEU A 141 9.77 2.25 0.65
C LEU A 141 9.44 2.23 2.15
N ALA A 142 10.36 2.72 3.00
CA ALA A 142 10.13 2.83 4.44
C ALA A 142 8.99 3.79 4.76
N TYR A 143 8.91 4.91 4.06
CA TYR A 143 7.81 5.87 4.21
C TYR A 143 6.47 5.28 3.75
N ILE A 144 6.45 4.55 2.62
CA ILE A 144 5.23 3.86 2.12
C ILE A 144 4.70 2.90 3.19
N ALA A 145 5.54 2.03 3.76
CA ALA A 145 5.12 1.07 4.78
C ALA A 145 4.53 1.78 6.01
N ALA A 146 5.21 2.80 6.53
CA ALA A 146 4.78 3.57 7.69
C ALA A 146 3.49 4.37 7.42
N ALA A 147 3.36 4.95 6.23
CA ALA A 147 2.18 5.71 5.82
C ALA A 147 0.94 4.81 5.71
N MET A 148 1.09 3.60 5.15
CA MET A 148 0.01 2.61 5.12
C MET A 148 -0.39 2.16 6.53
N GLN A 149 0.59 1.87 7.40
CA GLN A 149 0.31 1.52 8.79
C GLN A 149 -0.45 2.63 9.53
N TYR A 150 -0.04 3.88 9.36
CA TYR A 150 -0.70 5.04 9.93
C TYR A 150 -2.14 5.19 9.42
N MET A 151 -2.36 5.02 8.12
CA MET A 151 -3.69 5.03 7.52
C MET A 151 -4.59 3.94 8.11
N PHE A 152 -4.10 2.70 8.29
CA PHE A 152 -4.87 1.62 8.91
C PHE A 152 -5.11 1.83 10.41
N ALA A 153 -4.30 2.62 11.08
CA ALA A 153 -4.51 2.96 12.49
C ALA A 153 -5.48 4.11 12.71
N THR A 154 -5.54 5.08 11.78
CA THR A 154 -6.22 6.37 11.99
C THR A 154 -7.32 6.69 10.98
N GLY A 155 -7.26 6.09 9.79
CA GLY A 155 -8.06 6.48 8.64
C GLY A 155 -7.57 7.74 7.90
N ASP A 156 -6.51 8.41 8.39
CA ASP A 156 -5.88 9.57 7.73
C ASP A 156 -4.99 9.09 6.57
N THR A 157 -5.33 9.48 5.35
CA THR A 157 -4.61 9.12 4.12
C THR A 157 -3.48 10.10 3.78
N GLY A 158 -3.34 11.22 4.48
CA GLY A 158 -2.39 12.28 4.13
C GLY A 158 -0.97 11.77 3.86
N PRO A 159 -0.32 11.03 4.78
CA PRO A 159 1.00 10.44 4.51
C PRO A 159 1.02 9.42 3.36
N TYR A 160 -0.06 8.65 3.19
CA TYR A 160 -0.20 7.69 2.09
C TYR A 160 -0.26 8.41 0.73
N ASP A 161 -1.02 9.49 0.64
CA ASP A 161 -1.16 10.31 -0.56
C ASP A 161 0.14 11.05 -0.91
N ASP A 162 0.93 11.45 0.11
CA ASP A 162 2.26 12.06 -0.06
C ASP A 162 3.37 11.05 -0.38
N SER A 163 3.07 9.75 -0.33
CA SER A 163 4.06 8.71 -0.60
C SER A 163 4.46 8.63 -2.08
N ALA A 164 5.54 7.91 -2.35
CA ALA A 164 6.04 7.70 -3.71
C ALA A 164 5.24 6.67 -4.54
N LEU A 165 4.15 6.11 -4.03
CA LEU A 165 3.28 5.22 -4.82
C LEU A 165 2.74 5.92 -6.06
N THR A 166 2.56 5.17 -7.15
CA THR A 166 1.90 5.71 -8.36
C THR A 166 0.46 6.13 -8.07
N GLU A 167 -0.10 7.03 -8.87
CA GLU A 167 -1.50 7.45 -8.72
C GLU A 167 -2.48 6.28 -8.89
N ASP A 168 -2.15 5.30 -9.74
CA ASP A 168 -2.95 4.09 -9.90
C ASP A 168 -2.99 3.27 -8.60
N GLU A 169 -1.86 3.12 -7.91
CA GLU A 169 -1.79 2.44 -6.60
C GLU A 169 -2.62 3.20 -5.55
N LYS A 170 -2.51 4.52 -5.49
CA LYS A 170 -3.27 5.36 -4.55
C LYS A 170 -4.77 5.29 -4.81
N HIS A 171 -5.17 5.21 -6.08
CA HIS A 171 -6.59 5.16 -6.46
C HIS A 171 -7.35 3.96 -5.85
N TYR A 172 -6.67 2.84 -5.57
CA TYR A 172 -7.32 1.70 -4.92
C TYR A 172 -7.85 2.01 -3.52
N VAL A 173 -7.21 2.89 -2.79
CA VAL A 173 -7.64 3.32 -1.46
C VAL A 173 -8.82 4.29 -1.57
N HIS A 174 -8.84 5.16 -2.58
CA HIS A 174 -9.83 6.23 -2.77
C HIS A 174 -11.11 5.80 -3.49
N ASN A 175 -11.46 4.51 -3.48
CA ASN A 175 -12.77 4.10 -3.96
C ASN A 175 -13.87 4.35 -2.89
N SER A 176 -15.12 4.47 -3.33
CA SER A 176 -16.24 4.87 -2.47
C SER A 176 -16.46 3.97 -1.24
N SER A 177 -16.16 2.68 -1.33
CA SER A 177 -16.30 1.73 -0.22
C SER A 177 -15.20 1.92 0.82
N ASN A 178 -13.96 2.08 0.39
CA ASN A 178 -12.83 2.32 1.27
C ASN A 178 -12.93 3.69 1.94
N GLU A 179 -13.34 4.72 1.21
CA GLU A 179 -13.57 6.05 1.78
C GLU A 179 -14.57 6.05 2.93
N GLN A 180 -15.65 5.28 2.83
CA GLN A 180 -16.60 5.13 3.94
C GLN A 180 -15.97 4.45 5.16
N ILE A 181 -15.10 3.47 4.95
CA ILE A 181 -14.39 2.79 6.05
C ILE A 181 -13.40 3.74 6.70
N LEU A 182 -12.59 4.44 5.90
CA LEU A 182 -11.62 5.42 6.38
C LEU A 182 -12.29 6.57 7.13
N ALA A 183 -13.44 7.05 6.65
CA ALA A 183 -14.22 8.06 7.36
C ALA A 183 -14.64 7.59 8.75
N ARG A 184 -15.18 6.35 8.87
CA ARG A 184 -15.53 5.78 10.16
C ARG A 184 -14.31 5.55 11.07
N MET A 185 -13.13 5.28 10.50
CA MET A 185 -11.89 5.19 11.30
C MET A 185 -11.50 6.55 11.87
N ARG A 186 -11.55 7.60 11.06
CA ARG A 186 -11.30 8.99 11.52
C ARG A 186 -12.28 9.44 12.62
N GLU A 187 -13.51 8.96 12.55
CA GLU A 187 -14.57 9.23 13.55
C GLU A 187 -14.46 8.33 14.81
N GLY A 188 -13.48 7.42 14.87
CA GLY A 188 -13.33 6.48 15.97
C GLY A 188 -14.45 5.43 16.06
N GLN A 189 -15.14 5.16 14.95
CA GLN A 189 -16.20 4.15 14.87
C GLN A 189 -15.70 2.79 14.40
N ASN A 190 -14.56 2.77 13.69
CA ASN A 190 -13.88 1.57 13.22
C ASN A 190 -12.41 1.61 13.62
N TRP A 191 -11.87 0.48 14.06
CA TRP A 191 -10.42 0.34 14.28
C TRP A 191 -10.00 -1.14 14.31
N TYR A 192 -8.71 -1.36 14.11
CA TYR A 192 -8.03 -2.64 14.34
C TYR A 192 -7.26 -2.58 15.66
N GLU A 193 -7.04 -3.73 16.29
CA GLU A 193 -6.27 -3.82 17.54
C GLU A 193 -4.87 -3.24 17.40
N ASN A 194 -4.12 -3.69 16.38
CA ASN A 194 -2.73 -3.28 16.19
C ASN A 194 -2.33 -3.45 14.73
N PRO A 195 -2.71 -2.54 13.84
CA PRO A 195 -2.31 -2.62 12.44
C PRO A 195 -0.81 -2.39 12.31
N ARG A 196 -0.14 -3.31 11.60
CA ARG A 196 1.28 -3.23 11.26
C ARG A 196 1.46 -3.51 9.78
N VAL A 197 2.27 -2.70 9.10
CA VAL A 197 2.65 -2.88 7.71
C VAL A 197 4.16 -2.97 7.63
N THR A 198 4.67 -4.01 6.97
CA THR A 198 6.09 -4.26 6.84
C THR A 198 6.46 -4.53 5.39
N ILE A 199 7.52 -3.91 4.92
CA ILE A 199 8.24 -4.27 3.70
C ILE A 199 9.57 -4.88 4.12
N SER A 200 9.90 -6.07 3.63
CA SER A 200 11.18 -6.73 3.88
C SER A 200 11.86 -7.06 2.56
N LEU A 201 13.06 -6.51 2.34
CA LEU A 201 13.81 -6.63 1.10
C LEU A 201 14.65 -7.90 1.09
N ASN A 202 14.67 -8.64 -0.02
CA ASN A 202 15.39 -9.90 -0.14
C ASN A 202 16.89 -9.74 -0.35
N THR A 203 17.32 -8.59 -0.87
CA THR A 203 18.73 -8.32 -1.24
C THR A 203 19.23 -7.02 -0.66
N ALA A 204 20.55 -6.93 -0.48
CA ALA A 204 21.23 -5.74 0.03
C ALA A 204 21.10 -4.52 -0.89
N GLN A 205 20.96 -4.75 -2.20
CA GLN A 205 20.86 -3.71 -3.22
C GLN A 205 19.76 -4.05 -4.24
N PRO A 206 19.09 -3.06 -4.85
CA PRO A 206 18.16 -3.28 -5.94
C PRO A 206 18.90 -3.67 -7.23
N ALA A 207 18.22 -4.31 -8.14
CA ALA A 207 18.60 -4.32 -9.55
C ALA A 207 18.36 -2.92 -10.13
N MET A 208 19.34 -2.38 -10.87
CA MET A 208 19.28 -1.02 -11.42
C MET A 208 19.38 -1.04 -12.93
N GLU A 209 18.46 -0.36 -13.62
CA GLU A 209 18.47 -0.17 -15.06
C GLU A 209 18.09 1.29 -15.36
N GLY A 210 19.10 2.11 -15.65
CA GLY A 210 18.93 3.55 -15.86
C GLY A 210 18.32 4.26 -14.66
N ASP A 211 17.13 4.81 -14.83
CA ASP A 211 16.37 5.51 -13.80
C ASP A 211 15.40 4.58 -13.03
N THR A 212 15.45 3.28 -13.32
CA THR A 212 14.56 2.29 -12.72
C THR A 212 15.33 1.40 -11.76
N TYR A 213 14.84 1.31 -10.52
CA TYR A 213 15.35 0.42 -9.47
C TYR A 213 14.28 -0.60 -9.14
N THR A 214 14.70 -1.87 -9.04
CA THR A 214 13.78 -2.97 -8.77
C THR A 214 14.27 -3.77 -7.57
N TRP A 215 13.46 -3.85 -6.53
CA TRP A 215 13.68 -4.70 -5.37
C TRP A 215 12.62 -5.77 -5.28
N GLU A 216 13.06 -6.98 -5.02
CA GLU A 216 12.19 -8.06 -4.60
C GLU A 216 12.14 -8.12 -3.08
N GLY A 217 10.98 -8.46 -2.55
CA GLY A 217 10.80 -8.52 -1.11
C GLY A 217 9.47 -9.13 -0.71
N LYS A 218 9.14 -8.98 0.55
CA LYS A 218 7.85 -9.36 1.13
C LYS A 218 7.11 -8.11 1.59
N PHE A 219 5.82 -8.10 1.34
CA PHE A 219 4.89 -7.14 1.90
C PHE A 219 3.98 -7.86 2.89
N SER A 220 3.96 -7.42 4.13
CA SER A 220 3.14 -8.01 5.18
C SER A 220 2.22 -6.98 5.81
N MET A 221 0.97 -7.38 6.05
CA MET A 221 0.01 -6.63 6.83
C MET A 221 -0.47 -7.50 8.00
N GLU A 222 -0.48 -6.94 9.20
CA GLU A 222 -1.00 -7.56 10.41
C GLU A 222 -2.03 -6.62 11.03
N PHE A 223 -3.14 -7.16 11.54
CA PHE A 223 -4.25 -6.36 12.06
C PHE A 223 -4.57 -6.64 13.54
N GLY A 224 -3.83 -7.56 14.19
CA GLY A 224 -4.10 -8.01 15.55
C GLY A 224 -5.19 -9.09 15.61
N ASN A 225 -5.84 -9.24 16.76
CA ASN A 225 -6.79 -10.31 17.02
C ASN A 225 -8.25 -9.92 16.74
N TYR A 226 -8.57 -8.62 16.71
CA TYR A 226 -9.93 -8.13 16.52
C TYR A 226 -9.96 -6.83 15.72
N ARG A 227 -11.12 -6.55 15.17
CA ARG A 227 -11.50 -5.22 14.68
C ARG A 227 -12.79 -4.79 15.36
N VAL A 228 -12.97 -3.49 15.50
CA VAL A 228 -14.26 -2.91 15.89
C VAL A 228 -14.87 -2.23 14.66
N ASP A 229 -16.14 -2.47 14.42
CA ASP A 229 -16.94 -1.86 13.35
C ASP A 229 -18.24 -1.35 13.93
N ARG A 230 -18.41 -0.04 13.98
CA ARG A 230 -19.58 0.64 14.55
C ARG A 230 -19.92 0.17 15.97
N GLY A 231 -18.90 0.07 16.81
CA GLY A 231 -19.01 -0.36 18.20
C GLY A 231 -19.19 -1.87 18.39
N GLN A 232 -19.19 -2.66 17.31
CA GLN A 232 -19.22 -4.11 17.41
C GLN A 232 -17.81 -4.69 17.32
N VAL A 233 -17.42 -5.45 18.32
CA VAL A 233 -16.14 -6.17 18.34
C VAL A 233 -16.27 -7.46 17.52
N ASN A 234 -15.38 -7.64 16.55
CA ASN A 234 -15.33 -8.81 15.70
C ASN A 234 -13.93 -9.44 15.81
N ASP A 235 -13.85 -10.64 16.39
CA ASP A 235 -12.59 -11.38 16.41
C ASP A 235 -12.20 -11.80 15.00
N LEU A 236 -10.93 -11.61 14.66
CA LEU A 236 -10.39 -11.94 13.34
C LEU A 236 -10.01 -13.43 13.27
N THR A 237 -10.34 -14.08 12.16
CA THR A 237 -9.82 -15.41 11.84
C THR A 237 -8.32 -15.32 11.52
N GLU A 238 -7.58 -16.41 11.61
CA GLU A 238 -6.14 -16.44 11.31
C GLU A 238 -5.80 -15.83 9.94
N ARG A 239 -6.65 -16.07 8.93
CA ARG A 239 -6.50 -15.47 7.60
C ARG A 239 -6.73 -13.95 7.54
N GLN A 240 -7.47 -13.41 8.49
CA GLN A 240 -7.77 -11.99 8.56
C GLN A 240 -6.76 -11.25 9.43
N LYS A 241 -6.06 -11.97 10.35
CA LYS A 241 -5.06 -11.38 11.23
C LYS A 241 -3.82 -10.90 10.48
N SER A 242 -3.41 -11.66 9.48
CA SER A 242 -2.20 -11.32 8.70
C SER A 242 -2.29 -11.77 7.25
N ASN A 243 -1.64 -11.01 6.39
CA ASN A 243 -1.36 -11.35 5.01
C ASN A 243 0.09 -11.04 4.69
N THR A 244 0.77 -11.97 4.02
CA THR A 244 2.14 -11.77 3.53
C THR A 244 2.23 -12.23 2.09
N GLU A 245 2.78 -11.38 1.23
CA GLU A 245 2.94 -11.64 -0.20
C GLU A 245 4.38 -11.37 -0.65
N ASP A 246 4.87 -12.20 -1.58
CA ASP A 246 6.12 -11.92 -2.28
C ASP A 246 5.86 -10.84 -3.35
N MET A 247 6.62 -9.74 -3.26
CA MET A 247 6.39 -8.54 -4.06
C MET A 247 7.63 -8.12 -4.84
N VAL A 248 7.39 -7.43 -5.92
CA VAL A 248 8.38 -6.64 -6.64
C VAL A 248 8.03 -5.17 -6.47
N PHE A 249 8.96 -4.40 -5.92
CA PHE A 249 8.89 -2.95 -5.78
C PHE A 249 9.71 -2.33 -6.91
N LYS A 250 9.06 -1.67 -7.85
CA LYS A 250 9.71 -1.02 -8.98
C LYS A 250 9.60 0.48 -8.84
N GLY A 251 10.70 1.14 -8.56
CA GLY A 251 10.81 2.59 -8.50
C GLY A 251 11.37 3.14 -9.80
N THR A 252 10.70 4.12 -10.39
CA THR A 252 11.22 4.90 -11.52
C THR A 252 11.45 6.33 -11.04
N TYR A 253 12.69 6.82 -11.20
CA TYR A 253 13.02 8.20 -10.83
C TYR A 253 12.71 9.15 -11.97
N THR A 254 11.81 10.08 -11.72
CA THR A 254 11.42 11.09 -12.71
C THR A 254 11.00 12.39 -12.05
N ASN A 255 11.30 13.51 -12.67
CA ASN A 255 10.96 14.84 -12.16
C ASN A 255 11.40 15.13 -10.71
N GLY A 256 12.58 14.60 -10.32
CA GLY A 256 13.14 14.84 -8.99
C GLY A 256 12.55 14.00 -7.87
N ARG A 257 11.80 12.93 -8.18
CA ARG A 257 11.21 12.04 -7.18
C ARG A 257 11.03 10.62 -7.70
N TRP A 258 10.86 9.67 -6.79
CA TRP A 258 10.49 8.30 -7.09
C TRP A 258 8.99 8.18 -7.42
N SER A 259 8.68 7.27 -8.33
CA SER A 259 7.35 6.75 -8.61
C SER A 259 7.40 5.23 -8.45
N VAL A 260 6.70 4.69 -7.46
CA VAL A 260 6.79 3.27 -7.05
C VAL A 260 5.56 2.51 -7.48
N GLU A 261 5.78 1.47 -8.29
CA GLU A 261 4.79 0.43 -8.59
C GLU A 261 5.07 -0.80 -7.74
N THR A 262 4.03 -1.49 -7.34
CA THR A 262 4.12 -2.73 -6.58
C THR A 262 3.43 -3.87 -7.34
N ARG A 263 4.05 -5.05 -7.40
CA ARG A 263 3.50 -6.22 -8.12
C ARG A 263 3.69 -7.48 -7.30
N SER A 264 2.62 -8.26 -7.15
CA SER A 264 2.72 -9.62 -6.59
C SER A 264 3.45 -10.55 -7.56
N LYS A 265 4.43 -11.31 -7.07
CA LYS A 265 5.16 -12.30 -7.87
C LYS A 265 4.28 -13.45 -8.34
N THR A 266 3.25 -13.79 -7.59
CA THR A 266 2.32 -14.90 -7.93
C THR A 266 1.60 -14.65 -9.27
N VAL A 267 1.34 -13.40 -9.61
CA VAL A 267 0.67 -13.03 -10.87
C VAL A 267 1.65 -12.94 -12.04
N ALA A 268 2.89 -12.51 -11.78
CA ALA A 268 3.90 -12.37 -12.84
C ALA A 268 4.30 -13.71 -13.48
N SER A 269 4.26 -14.82 -12.73
CA SER A 269 4.58 -16.15 -13.24
C SER A 269 3.49 -16.74 -14.15
N GLN A 270 2.26 -16.25 -14.12
CA GLN A 270 1.17 -16.74 -14.98
C GLN A 270 1.12 -16.04 -16.36
N SER A 271 1.67 -14.86 -16.50
CA SER A 271 1.67 -14.12 -17.76
C SER A 271 2.79 -14.55 -18.73
N SER A 272 3.81 -15.26 -18.25
CA SER A 272 4.94 -15.70 -19.09
C SER A 272 4.74 -17.07 -19.79
N THR A 273 3.63 -17.78 -19.51
CA THR A 273 3.35 -19.12 -20.07
C THR A 273 2.37 -19.10 -21.26
N ALA A 274 1.94 -17.93 -21.73
CA ALA A 274 1.07 -17.80 -22.89
C ALA A 274 1.86 -17.31 -24.11
N THR A 275 2.65 -18.20 -24.72
CA THR A 275 3.10 -18.06 -26.11
C THR A 275 2.87 -19.39 -26.82
N PRO A 276 2.19 -19.39 -27.98
CA PRO A 276 1.77 -20.57 -28.72
C PRO A 276 2.95 -21.30 -29.39
#